data_50cf38d52662c8ee7f6a392ba52698de
#
_entry.id   50cf38d52662c8ee7f6a392ba52698de
#
_cell.length_a   1.000
_cell.length_b   1.000
_cell.length_c   1.000
_cell.angle_alpha   90.00
_cell.angle_beta   90.00
_cell.angle_gamma   90.00
#
_symmetry.space_group_name_H-M   'P 1'
#
loop_
_entity.id
_entity.type
_entity.pdbx_description
1 polymer ?
#
loop_
_entity_poly.entity_id
_entity_poly.type
_entity_poly.pdbx_seq_one_letter_code
_entity_poly.pdbx_strand_id
1 'polypeptide(L)'
;QKERRKIYNGGYSGFLSESRFLLKEDSFNLKRTLKAKLSVIKTVIFKNEPLDFYQKNTKIKRNSDLSKYKPFITFFLQYQPERTSMPEANSFSFQYKTILFLKKILPKNINLLIKEHPDTYRNKFSPRFKSKETYKNLLTLPGLFLCDLDIDPFSLLDESLMVSTLTGNVGIESI
;
A
#
# COMPACT_ATOMS: atom_id res chain seq x y z
N GLN A 1 21.22 11.00 -9.23
CA GLN A 1 20.47 9.73 -9.28
C GLN A 1 21.23 8.53 -8.68
N LYS A 2 22.57 8.48 -8.74
CA LYS A 2 23.38 7.38 -8.15
C LYS A 2 23.51 7.45 -6.62
N GLU A 3 23.50 8.62 -6.02
CA GLU A 3 23.63 8.76 -4.55
C GLU A 3 22.36 8.40 -3.78
N ARG A 4 21.18 8.65 -4.34
CA ARG A 4 19.91 8.26 -3.70
C ARG A 4 19.73 6.74 -3.54
N ARG A 5 20.40 5.93 -4.38
CA ARG A 5 20.36 4.45 -4.28
C ARG A 5 21.17 3.89 -3.11
N LYS A 6 22.16 4.62 -2.58
CA LYS A 6 22.99 4.15 -1.43
C LYS A 6 22.25 4.20 -0.10
N ILE A 7 21.32 5.12 0.08
CA ILE A 7 20.58 5.30 1.34
C ILE A 7 19.57 4.18 1.57
N TYR A 8 19.03 3.58 0.51
CA TYR A 8 18.03 2.52 0.60
C TYR A 8 18.58 1.12 0.95
N ASN A 9 19.87 0.87 0.79
CA ASN A 9 20.47 -0.44 1.08
C ASN A 9 20.84 -0.64 2.56
N GLY A 10 20.77 0.37 3.41
CA GLY A 10 21.13 0.29 4.84
C GLY A 10 20.05 -0.40 5.71
N GLY A 11 18.79 -0.45 5.27
CA GLY A 11 17.68 -1.00 6.06
C GLY A 11 17.65 -2.54 6.18
N TYR A 12 18.31 -3.25 5.26
CA TYR A 12 18.26 -4.71 5.23
C TYR A 12 19.21 -5.40 6.22
N SER A 13 20.37 -4.80 6.52
CA SER A 13 21.36 -5.38 7.43
C SER A 13 20.96 -5.26 8.90
N GLY A 14 20.31 -4.18 9.29
CA GLY A 14 19.82 -3.96 10.64
C GLY A 14 18.75 -4.96 11.05
N PHE A 15 17.82 -5.26 10.16
CA PHE A 15 16.72 -6.19 10.43
C PHE A 15 17.17 -7.65 10.59
N LEU A 16 18.17 -8.09 9.82
CA LEU A 16 18.74 -9.44 9.97
C LEU A 16 19.52 -9.59 11.28
N SER A 17 20.10 -8.50 11.83
CA SER A 17 20.77 -8.52 13.13
C SER A 17 19.78 -8.62 14.29
N GLU A 18 18.67 -7.89 14.26
CA GLU A 18 17.60 -7.97 15.27
C GLU A 18 16.88 -9.33 15.26
N SER A 19 16.62 -9.89 14.08
CA SER A 19 16.03 -11.22 13.99
C SER A 19 16.95 -12.33 14.52
N ARG A 20 18.28 -12.17 14.38
CA ARG A 20 19.27 -13.06 15.00
C ARG A 20 19.35 -12.89 16.52
N PHE A 21 19.19 -11.68 17.04
CA PHE A 21 19.19 -11.39 18.46
C PHE A 21 17.98 -12.04 19.15
N LEU A 22 16.80 -11.89 18.59
CA LEU A 22 15.56 -12.49 19.12
C LEU A 22 15.55 -14.03 19.08
N LEU A 23 16.36 -14.65 18.22
CA LEU A 23 16.48 -16.11 18.14
C LEU A 23 17.49 -16.69 19.14
N LYS A 24 18.27 -15.85 19.81
CA LYS A 24 19.34 -16.29 20.70
C LYS A 24 18.97 -16.33 22.19
N GLU A 25 17.91 -15.63 22.60
CA GLU A 25 17.56 -15.46 24.02
C GLU A 25 16.46 -16.39 24.56
N ASP A 26 15.72 -17.13 23.74
CA ASP A 26 14.60 -17.96 24.24
C ASP A 26 14.86 -19.47 24.15
N SER A 27 15.76 -19.98 24.99
CA SER A 27 15.86 -21.42 25.25
C SER A 27 14.72 -21.98 26.17
N PHE A 28 13.82 -21.12 26.66
CA PHE A 28 12.87 -21.52 27.72
C PHE A 28 11.41 -21.76 27.24
N ASN A 29 11.05 -21.53 25.98
CA ASN A 29 9.66 -21.77 25.57
C ASN A 29 9.53 -22.40 24.16
N LEU A 30 9.89 -23.68 24.06
CA LEU A 30 9.89 -24.47 22.83
C LEU A 30 8.53 -24.39 22.08
N LYS A 31 7.41 -24.36 22.81
CA LYS A 31 6.06 -24.24 22.24
C LYS A 31 5.80 -22.86 21.64
N ARG A 32 6.32 -21.79 22.26
CA ARG A 32 6.18 -20.41 21.77
C ARG A 32 7.05 -20.17 20.54
N THR A 33 8.26 -20.73 20.56
CA THR A 33 9.21 -20.70 19.43
C THR A 33 8.69 -21.49 18.23
N LEU A 34 8.08 -22.67 18.45
CA LEU A 34 7.45 -23.48 17.41
C LEU A 34 6.23 -22.75 16.80
N LYS A 35 5.40 -22.13 17.64
CA LYS A 35 4.23 -21.37 17.19
C LYS A 35 4.65 -20.13 16.39
N ALA A 36 5.73 -19.44 16.80
CA ALA A 36 6.34 -18.33 16.07
C ALA A 36 6.96 -18.80 14.74
N LYS A 37 7.71 -19.90 14.74
CA LYS A 37 8.28 -20.49 13.51
C LYS A 37 7.18 -20.96 12.55
N LEU A 38 6.13 -21.62 13.03
CA LEU A 38 4.96 -22.02 12.23
C LEU A 38 4.21 -20.79 11.69
N SER A 39 4.10 -19.72 12.45
CA SER A 39 3.53 -18.46 12.00
C SER A 39 4.37 -17.84 10.88
N VAL A 40 5.69 -17.83 10.99
CA VAL A 40 6.61 -17.35 9.96
C VAL A 40 6.54 -18.23 8.71
N ILE A 41 6.53 -19.56 8.88
CA ILE A 41 6.39 -20.52 7.77
C ILE A 41 5.03 -20.35 7.08
N LYS A 42 3.94 -20.19 7.83
CA LYS A 42 2.63 -19.84 7.25
C LYS A 42 2.69 -18.53 6.45
N THR A 43 3.35 -17.50 6.96
CA THR A 43 3.48 -16.21 6.27
C THR A 43 4.34 -16.31 5.00
N VAL A 44 5.29 -17.24 4.95
CA VAL A 44 6.17 -17.47 3.78
C VAL A 44 5.51 -18.36 2.72
N ILE A 45 4.70 -19.34 3.15
CA ILE A 45 4.05 -20.32 2.26
C ILE A 45 2.71 -19.81 1.73
N PHE A 46 1.99 -18.98 2.50
CA PHE A 46 0.74 -18.41 2.02
C PHE A 46 1.04 -17.35 0.96
N LYS A 47 0.55 -17.62 -0.26
CA LYS A 47 0.42 -16.62 -1.33
C LYS A 47 -0.01 -15.29 -0.73
N ASN A 48 0.54 -14.20 -1.25
CA ASN A 48 0.17 -12.85 -0.82
C ASN A 48 -1.25 -12.53 -1.34
N GLU A 49 -2.25 -13.17 -0.71
CA GLU A 49 -3.66 -13.09 -1.14
C GLU A 49 -4.14 -11.64 -1.41
N PRO A 50 -3.76 -10.64 -0.58
CA PRO A 50 -4.13 -9.27 -0.89
C PRO A 50 -3.51 -8.75 -2.19
N LEU A 51 -2.26 -9.10 -2.48
CA LEU A 51 -1.59 -8.71 -3.73
C LEU A 51 -2.23 -9.39 -4.93
N ASP A 52 -2.42 -10.71 -4.86
CA ASP A 52 -3.04 -11.48 -5.94
C ASP A 52 -4.45 -10.94 -6.24
N PHE A 53 -5.20 -10.61 -5.19
CA PHE A 53 -6.52 -10.00 -5.34
C PHE A 53 -6.45 -8.61 -5.95
N TYR A 54 -5.53 -7.76 -5.47
CA TYR A 54 -5.32 -6.42 -6.00
C TYR A 54 -5.01 -6.47 -7.49
N GLN A 55 -3.98 -7.22 -7.90
CA GLN A 55 -3.55 -7.33 -9.29
C GLN A 55 -4.64 -7.89 -10.20
N LYS A 56 -5.36 -8.92 -9.75
CA LYS A 56 -6.47 -9.53 -10.52
C LYS A 56 -7.61 -8.55 -10.76
N ASN A 57 -7.85 -7.61 -9.85
CA ASN A 57 -8.97 -6.66 -9.92
C ASN A 57 -8.56 -5.26 -10.38
N THR A 58 -7.29 -5.06 -10.69
CA THR A 58 -6.79 -3.83 -11.28
C THR A 58 -7.36 -3.64 -12.67
N LYS A 59 -8.00 -2.50 -12.90
CA LYS A 59 -8.62 -2.14 -14.19
C LYS A 59 -7.71 -1.27 -15.06
N ILE A 60 -6.88 -0.44 -14.44
CA ILE A 60 -5.97 0.48 -15.10
C ILE A 60 -4.58 -0.15 -15.07
N LYS A 61 -4.17 -0.71 -16.20
CA LYS A 61 -2.91 -1.47 -16.33
C LYS A 61 -1.80 -0.70 -17.04
N ARG A 62 -2.14 0.31 -17.80
CA ARG A 62 -1.21 1.13 -18.58
C ARG A 62 -1.62 2.60 -18.51
N ASN A 63 -0.66 3.49 -18.67
CA ASN A 63 -0.92 4.94 -18.68
C ASN A 63 -1.96 5.30 -19.77
N SER A 64 -1.92 4.64 -20.93
CA SER A 64 -2.90 4.84 -22.01
C SER A 64 -4.36 4.49 -21.62
N ASP A 65 -4.57 3.76 -20.54
CA ASP A 65 -5.92 3.43 -20.09
C ASP A 65 -6.56 4.58 -19.29
N LEU A 66 -5.76 5.53 -18.77
CA LEU A 66 -6.24 6.62 -17.91
C LEU A 66 -7.33 7.47 -18.58
N SER A 67 -7.19 7.74 -19.86
CA SER A 67 -8.15 8.54 -20.63
C SER A 67 -9.58 8.00 -20.57
N LYS A 68 -9.75 6.70 -20.44
CA LYS A 68 -11.08 6.03 -20.38
C LYS A 68 -11.83 6.30 -19.07
N TYR A 69 -11.11 6.75 -18.04
CA TYR A 69 -11.66 6.94 -16.69
C TYR A 69 -11.85 8.42 -16.33
N LYS A 70 -11.53 9.34 -17.24
CA LYS A 70 -11.74 10.78 -17.03
C LYS A 70 -13.23 11.15 -16.96
N PRO A 71 -13.60 12.15 -16.14
CA PRO A 71 -12.75 12.85 -15.18
C PRO A 71 -12.50 12.01 -13.91
N PHE A 72 -11.30 12.13 -13.34
CA PHE A 72 -10.96 11.40 -12.13
C PHE A 72 -10.07 12.18 -11.17
N ILE A 73 -10.07 11.80 -9.92
CA ILE A 73 -9.06 12.14 -8.93
C ILE A 73 -8.28 10.89 -8.53
N THR A 74 -7.03 11.05 -8.11
CA THR A 74 -6.20 9.95 -7.66
C THR A 74 -5.91 10.05 -6.17
N PHE A 75 -6.16 8.96 -5.43
CA PHE A 75 -5.75 8.80 -4.05
C PHE A 75 -4.55 7.84 -3.98
N PHE A 76 -3.41 8.38 -3.55
CA PHE A 76 -2.19 7.62 -3.36
C PHE A 76 -2.18 7.03 -1.95
N LEU A 77 -2.28 5.70 -1.88
CA LEU A 77 -2.15 4.96 -0.64
C LEU A 77 -0.70 4.95 -0.17
N GLN A 78 -0.52 5.12 1.11
CA GLN A 78 0.80 5.06 1.71
C GLN A 78 1.15 3.66 2.17
N TYR A 79 2.43 3.39 2.14
CA TYR A 79 3.02 2.23 2.79
C TYR A 79 2.69 2.23 4.29
N GLN A 80 2.30 1.07 4.81
CA GLN A 80 2.02 0.87 6.23
C GLN A 80 2.70 -0.42 6.72
N PRO A 81 3.25 -0.43 7.95
CA PRO A 81 3.31 0.67 8.91
C PRO A 81 4.48 1.62 8.62
N GLU A 82 4.20 2.88 8.56
CA GLU A 82 5.19 3.94 8.48
C GLU A 82 4.79 5.03 9.46
N ARG A 83 5.77 5.67 10.12
CA ARG A 83 5.50 6.66 11.17
C ARG A 83 4.59 7.78 10.69
N THR A 84 4.80 8.26 9.49
CA THR A 84 4.02 9.34 8.88
C THR A 84 2.56 8.95 8.61
N SER A 85 2.30 7.67 8.37
CA SER A 85 0.94 7.15 8.19
C SER A 85 0.34 6.57 9.47
N MET A 86 1.16 6.16 10.45
CA MET A 86 0.75 5.62 11.74
C MET A 86 1.84 5.91 12.81
N PRO A 87 1.60 6.75 13.84
CA PRO A 87 0.31 7.36 14.22
C PRO A 87 0.03 8.76 13.64
N GLU A 88 0.97 9.41 12.93
CA GLU A 88 0.90 10.83 12.60
C GLU A 88 -0.33 11.22 11.77
N ALA A 89 -0.85 10.32 10.92
CA ALA A 89 -2.10 10.54 10.18
C ALA A 89 -3.37 10.53 11.07
N ASN A 90 -3.24 10.27 12.37
CA ASN A 90 -4.31 10.28 13.36
C ASN A 90 -5.55 9.49 12.91
N SER A 91 -6.73 10.11 12.88
CA SER A 91 -7.98 9.46 12.46
C SER A 91 -7.97 8.94 11.02
N PHE A 92 -7.11 9.47 10.16
CA PHE A 92 -6.92 9.06 8.78
C PHE A 92 -5.92 7.90 8.61
N SER A 93 -5.27 7.43 9.68
CA SER A 93 -4.39 6.25 9.64
C SER A 93 -5.06 5.02 9.00
N PHE A 94 -6.37 4.90 9.16
CA PHE A 94 -7.18 3.91 8.46
C PHE A 94 -7.53 4.40 7.05
N GLN A 95 -6.62 4.26 6.11
CA GLN A 95 -6.75 4.76 4.73
C GLN A 95 -8.06 4.33 4.05
N TYR A 96 -8.60 3.16 4.41
CA TYR A 96 -9.91 2.70 3.94
C TYR A 96 -11.03 3.71 4.29
N LYS A 97 -11.04 4.23 5.51
CA LYS A 97 -12.04 5.24 5.94
C LYS A 97 -11.90 6.54 5.15
N THR A 98 -10.66 6.93 4.84
CA THR A 98 -10.39 8.11 4.00
C THR A 98 -10.95 7.92 2.59
N ILE A 99 -10.78 6.74 2.01
CA ILE A 99 -11.34 6.41 0.69
C ILE A 99 -12.87 6.49 0.72
N LEU A 100 -13.51 5.92 1.75
CA LEU A 100 -14.97 6.01 1.90
C LEU A 100 -15.45 7.47 2.05
N PHE A 101 -14.72 8.27 2.81
CA PHE A 101 -15.02 9.70 2.96
C PHE A 101 -14.89 10.43 1.64
N LEU A 102 -13.77 10.27 0.92
CA LEU A 102 -13.58 10.87 -0.40
C LEU A 102 -14.71 10.47 -1.35
N LYS A 103 -15.04 9.19 -1.40
CA LYS A 103 -16.11 8.70 -2.30
C LYS A 103 -17.48 9.28 -1.96
N LYS A 104 -17.73 9.57 -0.67
CA LYS A 104 -18.99 10.19 -0.21
C LYS A 104 -19.12 11.65 -0.66
N ILE A 105 -18.02 12.41 -0.68
CA ILE A 105 -18.03 13.84 -1.02
C ILE A 105 -17.84 14.11 -2.52
N LEU A 106 -17.29 13.15 -3.27
CA LEU A 106 -17.06 13.32 -4.69
C LEU A 106 -18.38 13.34 -5.49
N PRO A 107 -18.48 14.22 -6.50
CA PRO A 107 -19.55 14.16 -7.48
C PRO A 107 -19.62 12.79 -8.18
N LYS A 108 -20.83 12.34 -8.49
CA LYS A 108 -21.06 11.01 -9.09
C LYS A 108 -20.37 10.80 -10.45
N ASN A 109 -20.16 11.88 -11.18
CA ASN A 109 -19.50 11.87 -12.48
C ASN A 109 -17.96 11.90 -12.41
N ILE A 110 -17.38 11.98 -11.19
CA ILE A 110 -15.93 11.95 -11.00
C ILE A 110 -15.52 10.57 -10.45
N ASN A 111 -14.60 9.93 -11.13
CA ASN A 111 -14.04 8.66 -10.72
C ASN A 111 -12.96 8.85 -9.64
N LEU A 112 -12.81 7.85 -8.79
CA LEU A 112 -11.75 7.77 -7.78
C LEU A 112 -10.78 6.65 -8.17
N LEU A 113 -9.57 7.00 -8.53
CA LEU A 113 -8.51 6.04 -8.80
C LEU A 113 -7.68 5.84 -7.53
N ILE A 114 -7.42 4.59 -7.21
CA ILE A 114 -6.62 4.19 -6.05
C ILE A 114 -5.29 3.65 -6.54
N LYS A 115 -4.21 4.32 -6.17
CA LYS A 115 -2.83 3.89 -6.44
C LYS A 115 -2.19 3.38 -5.16
N GLU A 116 -1.87 2.09 -5.14
CA GLU A 116 -1.17 1.46 -4.03
C GLU A 116 0.34 1.75 -4.11
N HIS A 117 0.98 1.85 -2.96
CA HIS A 117 2.43 2.01 -2.90
C HIS A 117 3.12 0.68 -3.27
N PRO A 118 4.07 0.67 -4.20
CA PRO A 118 4.71 -0.58 -4.66
C PRO A 118 5.35 -1.38 -3.53
N ASP A 119 5.94 -0.70 -2.53
CA ASP A 119 6.61 -1.36 -1.41
C ASP A 119 5.65 -2.03 -0.42
N THR A 120 4.35 -1.74 -0.51
CA THR A 120 3.33 -2.41 0.32
C THR A 120 3.43 -3.94 0.20
N TYR A 121 3.78 -4.44 -0.97
CA TYR A 121 3.83 -5.87 -1.24
C TYR A 121 5.26 -6.45 -1.33
N ARG A 122 6.26 -5.59 -1.41
CA ARG A 122 7.67 -6.00 -1.40
C ARG A 122 8.13 -6.40 0.01
N ASN A 123 7.54 -5.81 1.04
CA ASN A 123 7.88 -6.09 2.43
C ASN A 123 6.94 -7.16 3.00
N LYS A 124 7.50 -8.23 3.58
CA LYS A 124 6.76 -9.37 4.15
C LYS A 124 5.82 -9.00 5.31
N PHE A 125 5.99 -7.85 5.94
CA PHE A 125 5.20 -7.41 7.09
C PHE A 125 4.04 -6.49 6.72
N SER A 126 4.17 -5.74 5.66
CA SER A 126 3.19 -4.75 5.22
C SER A 126 1.82 -5.34 4.84
N PRO A 127 1.72 -6.54 4.23
CA PRO A 127 0.42 -7.14 3.89
C PRO A 127 -0.52 -7.35 5.07
N ARG A 128 -0.01 -7.32 6.32
CA ARG A 128 -0.85 -7.41 7.53
C ARG A 128 -1.80 -6.23 7.70
N PHE A 129 -1.48 -5.08 7.13
CA PHE A 129 -2.30 -3.86 7.18
C PHE A 129 -3.25 -3.73 5.99
N LYS A 130 -3.16 -4.64 5.05
CA LYS A 130 -4.01 -4.70 3.85
C LYS A 130 -4.69 -6.06 3.81
N SER A 131 -5.99 -6.08 3.65
CA SER A 131 -6.75 -7.32 3.53
C SER A 131 -7.44 -7.40 2.18
N LYS A 132 -7.59 -8.60 1.67
CA LYS A 132 -8.40 -8.90 0.49
C LYS A 132 -9.82 -8.35 0.64
N GLU A 133 -10.39 -8.49 1.85
CA GLU A 133 -11.74 -8.03 2.14
C GLU A 133 -11.87 -6.49 2.04
N THR A 134 -10.83 -5.75 2.42
CA THR A 134 -10.79 -4.30 2.24
C THR A 134 -10.93 -3.92 0.77
N TYR A 135 -10.13 -4.53 -0.11
CA TYR A 135 -10.22 -4.24 -1.56
C TYR A 135 -11.54 -4.69 -2.17
N LYS A 136 -12.05 -5.85 -1.75
CA LYS A 136 -13.34 -6.35 -2.19
C LYS A 136 -14.46 -5.34 -1.86
N ASN A 137 -14.48 -4.82 -0.64
CA ASN A 137 -15.45 -3.83 -0.22
C ASN A 137 -15.28 -2.49 -0.96
N LEU A 138 -14.05 -2.04 -1.23
CA LEU A 138 -13.81 -0.83 -2.02
C LEU A 138 -14.37 -0.98 -3.44
N LEU A 139 -14.19 -2.13 -4.06
CA LEU A 139 -14.63 -2.38 -5.44
C LEU A 139 -16.15 -2.46 -5.61
N THR A 140 -16.93 -2.52 -4.52
CA THR A 140 -18.39 -2.37 -4.59
C THR A 140 -18.82 -0.92 -4.80
N LEU A 141 -17.92 0.04 -4.59
CA LEU A 141 -18.23 1.46 -4.73
C LEU A 141 -18.24 1.87 -6.21
N PRO A 142 -19.32 2.45 -6.73
CA PRO A 142 -19.39 2.85 -8.13
C PRO A 142 -18.36 3.95 -8.45
N GLY A 143 -17.68 3.83 -9.59
CA GLY A 143 -16.67 4.81 -10.02
C GLY A 143 -15.39 4.80 -9.17
N LEU A 144 -15.08 3.69 -8.48
CA LEU A 144 -13.80 3.45 -7.84
C LEU A 144 -13.03 2.37 -8.63
N PHE A 145 -11.75 2.65 -8.92
CA PHE A 145 -10.90 1.77 -9.70
C PHE A 145 -9.51 1.66 -9.09
N LEU A 146 -8.91 0.48 -9.19
CA LEU A 146 -7.54 0.23 -8.77
C LEU A 146 -6.59 0.42 -9.95
N CYS A 147 -5.49 1.15 -9.71
CA CYS A 147 -4.38 1.31 -10.65
C CYS A 147 -3.35 0.21 -10.43
N ASP A 148 -2.74 -0.28 -11.51
CA ASP A 148 -1.62 -1.22 -11.40
C ASP A 148 -0.45 -0.61 -10.62
N LEU A 149 0.34 -1.49 -9.98
CA LEU A 149 1.52 -1.07 -9.21
C LEU A 149 2.59 -0.42 -10.09
N ASP A 150 2.62 -0.78 -11.37
CA ASP A 150 3.61 -0.31 -12.34
C ASP A 150 3.15 0.95 -13.11
N ILE A 151 1.93 1.43 -12.88
CA ILE A 151 1.49 2.73 -13.43
C ILE A 151 2.40 3.83 -12.92
N ASP A 152 2.92 4.62 -13.85
CA ASP A 152 3.76 5.76 -13.55
C ASP A 152 3.01 6.80 -12.72
N PRO A 153 3.50 7.16 -11.52
CA PRO A 153 2.85 8.15 -10.66
C PRO A 153 2.71 9.53 -11.35
N PHE A 154 3.69 9.95 -12.12
CA PHE A 154 3.65 11.26 -12.78
C PHE A 154 2.54 11.33 -13.83
N SER A 155 2.31 10.26 -14.58
CA SER A 155 1.15 10.19 -15.48
C SER A 155 -0.19 10.33 -14.73
N LEU A 156 -0.29 9.81 -13.50
CA LEU A 156 -1.47 10.00 -12.67
C LEU A 156 -1.59 11.44 -12.16
N LEU A 157 -0.46 12.10 -11.82
CA LEU A 157 -0.45 13.51 -11.42
C LEU A 157 -0.94 14.40 -12.57
N ASP A 158 -0.38 14.24 -13.76
CA ASP A 158 -0.66 15.07 -14.93
C ASP A 158 -2.12 14.94 -15.42
N GLU A 159 -2.72 13.76 -15.28
CA GLU A 159 -4.04 13.48 -15.82
C GLU A 159 -5.18 13.58 -14.80
N SER A 160 -4.87 13.67 -13.50
CA SER A 160 -5.86 13.83 -12.43
C SER A 160 -6.38 15.25 -12.33
N LEU A 161 -7.69 15.41 -12.05
CA LEU A 161 -8.24 16.71 -11.67
C LEU A 161 -7.69 17.19 -10.32
N MET A 162 -7.40 16.25 -9.42
CA MET A 162 -6.85 16.49 -8.10
C MET A 162 -6.13 15.25 -7.62
N VAL A 163 -5.11 15.45 -6.83
CA VAL A 163 -4.38 14.40 -6.13
C VAL A 163 -4.71 14.46 -4.65
N SER A 164 -4.88 13.30 -4.04
CA SER A 164 -5.10 13.17 -2.60
C SER A 164 -4.12 12.13 -2.03
N THR A 165 -3.51 12.49 -0.93
CA THR A 165 -2.63 11.62 -0.13
C THR A 165 -2.77 12.01 1.33
N LEU A 166 -2.28 11.19 2.26
CA LEU A 166 -2.27 11.57 3.68
C LEU A 166 -1.05 12.43 4.00
N THR A 167 0.13 11.84 3.89
CA THR A 167 1.41 12.46 4.27
C THR A 167 2.51 12.18 3.24
N GLY A 168 2.13 11.68 2.05
CA GLY A 168 3.07 11.28 1.01
C GLY A 168 3.66 12.48 0.25
N ASN A 169 4.93 12.38 -0.13
CA ASN A 169 5.63 13.39 -0.92
C ASN A 169 4.95 13.70 -2.26
N VAL A 170 4.18 12.76 -2.78
CA VAL A 170 3.40 12.94 -4.01
C VAL A 170 2.46 14.16 -3.95
N GLY A 171 1.98 14.53 -2.75
CA GLY A 171 1.19 15.74 -2.56
C GLY A 171 1.98 17.02 -2.81
N ILE A 172 3.29 17.02 -2.54
CA ILE A 172 4.19 18.16 -2.85
C ILE A 172 4.58 18.12 -4.33
N GLU A 173 4.78 16.93 -4.88
CA GLU A 173 5.14 16.75 -6.30
C GLU A 173 4.00 17.10 -7.27
N SER A 174 2.77 17.23 -6.76
CA SER A 174 1.56 17.58 -7.54
C SER A 174 1.33 19.09 -7.70
N ILE A 175 2.17 19.93 -7.09
CA ILE A 175 2.11 21.40 -7.14
C ILE A 175 3.00 21.90 -8.27
#